data_13b5f61dce61f53b07d5c6e1a33f2c1b
#
_entry.id   13b5f61dce61f53b07d5c6e1a33f2c1b
#
_cell.length_a   1.000
_cell.length_b   1.000
_cell.length_c   1.000
_cell.angle_alpha   90.00
_cell.angle_beta   90.00
_cell.angle_gamma   90.00
#
_symmetry.space_group_name_H-M   'P 1'
#
loop_
_entity.id
_entity.type
_entity.pdbx_description
1 polymer ?
#
loop_
_entity_poly.entity_id
_entity_poly.type
_entity_poly.pdbx_seq_one_letter_code
_entity_poly.pdbx_strand_id
1 'polypeptide(L)'
;MLHDFLQNFEHNLFKPLLLFFYFGFLLPLLKVDFEFPYVIYQGLTMYLLLAIGWHGGEELAAIKASSVGQIIGFMVVGFVLNFVIGVLAYLLLNRLTALRQVDKGTVAGYYGSDSAGTFATGVAILISVGLAFDAYMPVMLAVMEVPGCLVALYLVARLRHKGMDAEGNMPGEPGYTAPGPVRLGPGAAAQPPPGQHLHAENDRGPAQPLDFSLERHGRADVDETGKKPPLLSRQLLREVFLNPGLLLLFGGITIGFISGLQGHKVTHDDDVFFISAFQGALCLFLLEMGMTAARKLRDLKSAGRGFIFFGLLAPNLFAPLGIIVAHT
;
A
#
# COMPACT_ATOMS: atom_id res chain seq x y z
N MET A 1 9.67 25.07 22.81
CA MET A 1 9.88 24.29 21.57
C MET A 1 10.20 22.81 21.84
N LEU A 2 11.37 22.43 22.44
CA LEU A 2 11.65 21.01 22.74
C LEU A 2 10.71 20.44 23.81
N HIS A 3 10.39 21.20 24.85
CA HIS A 3 9.45 20.81 25.90
C HIS A 3 8.03 20.61 25.36
N ASP A 4 7.56 21.55 24.53
CA ASP A 4 6.25 21.46 23.88
C ASP A 4 6.18 20.28 22.90
N PHE A 5 7.29 20.02 22.19
CA PHE A 5 7.42 18.83 21.33
C PHE A 5 7.33 17.54 22.14
N LEU A 6 8.07 17.43 23.26
CA LEU A 6 8.04 16.24 24.10
C LEU A 6 6.66 16.01 24.74
N GLN A 7 5.99 17.08 25.23
CA GLN A 7 4.64 16.97 25.77
C GLN A 7 3.64 16.52 24.71
N ASN A 8 3.69 17.12 23.52
CA ASN A 8 2.82 16.71 22.41
C ASN A 8 3.10 15.29 21.93
N PHE A 9 4.37 14.87 21.91
CA PHE A 9 4.78 13.53 21.57
C PHE A 9 4.25 12.52 22.59
N GLU A 10 4.44 12.76 23.88
CA GLU A 10 3.92 11.92 24.97
C GLU A 10 2.39 11.83 24.92
N HIS A 11 1.70 12.95 24.79
CA HIS A 11 0.25 12.97 24.67
C HIS A 11 -0.28 12.18 23.48
N ASN A 12 0.42 12.25 22.33
CA ASN A 12 0.02 11.51 21.13
C ASN A 12 0.29 10.00 21.24
N LEU A 13 1.33 9.57 21.97
CA LEU A 13 1.63 8.16 22.19
C LEU A 13 0.51 7.39 22.91
N PHE A 14 -0.27 8.06 23.76
CA PHE A 14 -1.34 7.45 24.55
C PHE A 14 -2.75 7.66 23.93
N LYS A 15 -2.85 8.05 22.67
CA LYS A 15 -4.14 8.13 21.99
C LYS A 15 -4.74 6.74 21.75
N PRO A 16 -6.06 6.59 21.81
CA PRO A 16 -6.73 5.30 21.65
C PRO A 16 -6.26 4.51 20.42
N LEU A 17 -6.09 5.18 19.28
CA LEU A 17 -5.61 4.57 18.05
C LEU A 17 -4.28 3.86 18.22
N LEU A 18 -3.30 4.54 18.83
CA LEU A 18 -1.97 3.96 19.07
C LEU A 18 -1.99 2.90 20.17
N LEU A 19 -2.84 3.07 21.20
CA LEU A 19 -3.01 2.07 22.25
C LEU A 19 -3.55 0.76 21.68
N PHE A 20 -4.48 0.77 20.73
CA PHE A 20 -4.94 -0.44 20.05
C PHE A 20 -3.82 -1.10 19.25
N PHE A 21 -2.98 -0.33 18.56
CA PHE A 21 -1.81 -0.86 17.88
C PHE A 21 -0.82 -1.50 18.88
N TYR A 22 -0.50 -0.83 19.98
CA TYR A 22 0.41 -1.38 21.01
C TYR A 22 -0.16 -2.62 21.67
N PHE A 23 -1.45 -2.64 21.95
CA PHE A 23 -2.13 -3.81 22.49
C PHE A 23 -2.04 -4.97 21.50
N GLY A 24 -2.35 -4.75 20.22
CA GLY A 24 -2.18 -5.75 19.16
C GLY A 24 -0.74 -6.26 19.07
N PHE A 25 0.23 -5.37 19.14
CA PHE A 25 1.66 -5.72 19.11
C PHE A 25 2.07 -6.58 20.33
N LEU A 26 1.48 -6.34 21.47
CA LEU A 26 1.78 -7.05 22.72
C LEU A 26 1.25 -8.50 22.71
N LEU A 27 0.11 -8.78 22.07
CA LEU A 27 -0.52 -10.11 22.07
C LEU A 27 0.42 -11.23 21.61
N PRO A 28 1.09 -11.15 20.44
CA PRO A 28 2.05 -12.17 20.01
C PRO A 28 3.31 -12.24 20.87
N LEU A 29 3.74 -11.12 21.49
CA LEU A 29 4.89 -11.10 22.39
C LEU A 29 4.58 -11.85 23.70
N LEU A 30 3.36 -11.75 24.20
CA LEU A 30 2.86 -12.50 25.35
C LEU A 30 2.49 -13.95 25.00
N LYS A 31 2.65 -14.37 23.74
CA LYS A 31 2.28 -15.70 23.25
C LYS A 31 0.81 -16.03 23.48
N VAL A 32 -0.06 -15.03 23.43
CA VAL A 32 -1.50 -15.24 23.45
C VAL A 32 -1.90 -15.87 22.13
N ASP A 33 -2.59 -17.00 22.19
CA ASP A 33 -3.12 -17.70 21.02
C ASP A 33 -4.43 -17.03 20.57
N PHE A 34 -4.24 -15.88 19.89
CA PHE A 34 -5.31 -15.08 19.33
C PHE A 34 -5.00 -14.79 17.86
N GLU A 35 -5.91 -15.19 16.99
CA GLU A 35 -5.87 -14.88 15.57
C GLU A 35 -7.01 -13.96 15.19
N PHE A 36 -6.67 -12.84 14.56
CA PHE A 36 -7.67 -11.95 14.03
C PHE A 36 -8.26 -12.56 12.74
N PRO A 37 -9.59 -12.79 12.66
CA PRO A 37 -10.18 -13.43 11.49
C PRO A 37 -9.90 -12.63 10.21
N TYR A 38 -9.29 -13.27 9.22
CA TYR A 38 -8.89 -12.63 7.97
C TYR A 38 -10.05 -11.94 7.24
N VAL A 39 -11.25 -12.55 7.27
CA VAL A 39 -12.45 -11.98 6.64
C VAL A 39 -12.85 -10.64 7.30
N ILE A 40 -12.69 -10.53 8.63
CA ILE A 40 -12.96 -9.27 9.36
C ILE A 40 -11.93 -8.22 8.95
N TYR A 41 -10.64 -8.57 8.88
CA TYR A 41 -9.60 -7.68 8.40
C TYR A 41 -9.88 -7.16 6.98
N GLN A 42 -10.27 -8.04 6.06
CA GLN A 42 -10.66 -7.64 4.72
C GLN A 42 -11.88 -6.70 4.72
N GLY A 43 -12.90 -7.03 5.50
CA GLY A 43 -14.11 -6.20 5.66
C GLY A 43 -13.76 -4.80 6.22
N LEU A 44 -12.91 -4.74 7.24
CA LEU A 44 -12.42 -3.46 7.80
C LEU A 44 -11.67 -2.63 6.75
N THR A 45 -10.78 -3.26 5.97
CA THR A 45 -10.03 -2.54 4.91
C THR A 45 -10.96 -2.01 3.83
N MET A 46 -11.91 -2.81 3.36
CA MET A 46 -12.91 -2.35 2.39
C MET A 46 -13.75 -1.20 2.94
N TYR A 47 -14.21 -1.33 4.20
CA TYR A 47 -14.96 -0.29 4.87
C TYR A 47 -14.16 1.01 4.99
N LEU A 48 -12.90 0.94 5.45
CA LEU A 48 -12.05 2.13 5.61
C LEU A 48 -11.80 2.85 4.28
N LEU A 49 -11.55 2.10 3.20
CA LEU A 49 -11.37 2.68 1.86
C LEU A 49 -12.64 3.38 1.36
N LEU A 50 -13.81 2.74 1.53
CA LEU A 50 -15.08 3.34 1.16
C LEU A 50 -15.41 4.56 2.02
N ALA A 51 -15.14 4.51 3.33
CA ALA A 51 -15.40 5.61 4.25
C ALA A 51 -14.51 6.83 3.97
N ILE A 52 -13.20 6.61 3.70
CA ILE A 52 -12.29 7.67 3.26
C ILE A 52 -12.78 8.27 1.94
N GLY A 53 -13.18 7.42 0.99
CA GLY A 53 -13.71 7.84 -0.29
C GLY A 53 -15.01 8.63 -0.15
N TRP A 54 -15.97 8.15 0.63
CA TRP A 54 -17.23 8.80 0.93
C TRP A 54 -17.02 10.22 1.45
N HIS A 55 -16.27 10.34 2.54
CA HIS A 55 -15.98 11.62 3.17
C HIS A 55 -15.28 12.60 2.21
N GLY A 56 -14.24 12.13 1.50
CA GLY A 56 -13.55 12.95 0.51
C GLY A 56 -14.43 13.38 -0.66
N GLY A 57 -15.35 12.51 -1.09
CA GLY A 57 -16.30 12.81 -2.16
C GLY A 57 -17.34 13.85 -1.74
N GLU A 58 -17.91 13.70 -0.54
CA GLU A 58 -18.87 14.65 0.03
C GLU A 58 -18.27 16.06 0.17
N GLU A 59 -17.06 16.13 0.75
CA GLU A 59 -16.35 17.40 0.88
C GLU A 59 -15.94 18.00 -0.48
N LEU A 60 -15.58 17.15 -1.45
CA LEU A 60 -15.27 17.58 -2.81
C LEU A 60 -16.49 18.26 -3.48
N ALA A 61 -17.71 17.79 -3.18
CA ALA A 61 -18.94 18.40 -3.68
C ALA A 61 -19.17 19.82 -3.15
N ALA A 62 -18.58 20.15 -2.00
CA ALA A 62 -18.67 21.48 -1.40
C ALA A 62 -17.59 22.46 -1.92
N ILE A 63 -16.61 21.98 -2.70
CA ILE A 63 -15.50 22.80 -3.21
C ILE A 63 -15.99 23.75 -4.32
N LYS A 64 -15.54 25.01 -4.23
CA LYS A 64 -15.82 26.01 -5.28
C LYS A 64 -15.07 25.67 -6.57
N ALA A 65 -15.73 25.83 -7.70
CA ALA A 65 -15.16 25.58 -9.03
C ALA A 65 -13.84 26.37 -9.28
N SER A 66 -13.68 27.55 -8.67
CA SER A 66 -12.45 28.35 -8.75
C SER A 66 -11.21 27.69 -8.15
N SER A 67 -11.37 26.75 -7.20
CA SER A 67 -10.27 26.08 -6.53
C SER A 67 -9.85 24.77 -7.21
N VAL A 68 -10.62 24.27 -8.17
CA VAL A 68 -10.36 22.97 -8.85
C VAL A 68 -9.00 22.96 -9.54
N GLY A 69 -8.62 24.06 -10.21
CA GLY A 69 -7.32 24.16 -10.88
C GLY A 69 -6.14 24.03 -9.92
N GLN A 70 -6.24 24.64 -8.74
CA GLN A 70 -5.21 24.55 -7.70
C GLN A 70 -5.12 23.10 -7.13
N ILE A 71 -6.25 22.46 -6.89
CA ILE A 71 -6.32 21.09 -6.40
C ILE A 71 -5.67 20.13 -7.39
N ILE A 72 -5.96 20.25 -8.69
CA ILE A 72 -5.32 19.48 -9.75
C ILE A 72 -3.79 19.72 -9.74
N GLY A 73 -3.35 20.97 -9.55
CA GLY A 73 -1.93 21.29 -9.39
C GLY A 73 -1.29 20.50 -8.23
N PHE A 74 -1.91 20.50 -7.07
CA PHE A 74 -1.42 19.73 -5.91
C PHE A 74 -1.40 18.22 -6.17
N MET A 75 -2.42 17.68 -6.85
CA MET A 75 -2.45 16.26 -7.24
C MET A 75 -1.28 15.89 -8.17
N VAL A 76 -0.97 16.75 -9.14
CA VAL A 76 0.18 16.53 -10.03
C VAL A 76 1.50 16.59 -9.27
N VAL A 77 1.67 17.56 -8.38
CA VAL A 77 2.86 17.68 -7.53
C VAL A 77 3.00 16.45 -6.63
N GLY A 78 1.93 16.02 -5.95
CA GLY A 78 1.94 14.81 -5.12
C GLY A 78 2.26 13.55 -5.91
N PHE A 79 1.67 13.38 -7.10
CA PHE A 79 1.98 12.26 -8.00
C PHE A 79 3.47 12.21 -8.36
N VAL A 80 4.03 13.35 -8.80
CA VAL A 80 5.45 13.45 -9.16
C VAL A 80 6.34 13.20 -7.94
N LEU A 81 5.98 13.76 -6.79
CA LEU A 81 6.72 13.56 -5.55
C LEU A 81 6.80 12.09 -5.16
N ASN A 82 5.67 11.37 -5.14
CA ASN A 82 5.64 9.95 -4.81
C ASN A 82 6.42 9.11 -5.83
N PHE A 83 6.33 9.44 -7.11
CA PHE A 83 7.16 8.80 -8.13
C PHE A 83 8.66 8.99 -7.84
N VAL A 84 9.08 10.20 -7.51
CA VAL A 84 10.47 10.52 -7.16
C VAL A 84 10.89 9.79 -5.89
N ILE A 85 10.05 9.75 -4.85
CA ILE A 85 10.31 9.00 -3.61
C ILE A 85 10.51 7.51 -3.91
N GLY A 86 9.67 6.89 -4.73
CA GLY A 86 9.83 5.49 -5.14
C GLY A 86 11.17 5.24 -5.85
N VAL A 87 11.57 6.11 -6.77
CA VAL A 87 12.87 6.01 -7.44
C VAL A 87 14.03 6.19 -6.45
N LEU A 88 13.95 7.19 -5.56
CA LEU A 88 14.99 7.41 -4.53
C LEU A 88 15.09 6.24 -3.57
N ALA A 89 13.96 5.66 -3.15
CA ALA A 89 13.94 4.46 -2.32
C ALA A 89 14.65 3.29 -3.02
N TYR A 90 14.40 3.08 -4.31
CA TYR A 90 15.11 2.05 -5.08
C TYR A 90 16.63 2.28 -5.12
N LEU A 91 17.07 3.52 -5.33
CA LEU A 91 18.49 3.87 -5.37
C LEU A 91 19.17 3.65 -4.00
N LEU A 92 18.49 4.04 -2.92
CA LEU A 92 18.96 3.82 -1.55
C LEU A 92 19.05 2.33 -1.21
N LEU A 93 18.01 1.53 -1.55
CA LEU A 93 18.00 0.09 -1.36
C LEU A 93 19.14 -0.59 -2.11
N ASN A 94 19.45 -0.16 -3.33
CA ASN A 94 20.56 -0.71 -4.08
C ASN A 94 21.92 -0.46 -3.42
N ARG A 95 22.05 0.66 -2.71
CA ARG A 95 23.32 1.02 -2.03
C ARG A 95 23.45 0.45 -0.63
N LEU A 96 22.33 0.34 0.10
CA LEU A 96 22.33 0.01 1.52
C LEU A 96 22.06 -1.47 1.79
N THR A 97 21.48 -2.22 0.83
CA THR A 97 20.98 -3.57 1.08
C THR A 97 21.51 -4.59 0.09
N ALA A 98 21.64 -5.83 0.55
CA ALA A 98 21.94 -7.00 -0.27
C ALA A 98 20.68 -7.79 -0.69
N LEU A 99 19.48 -7.18 -0.60
CA LEU A 99 18.23 -7.81 -1.03
C LEU A 99 18.26 -8.17 -2.51
N ARG A 100 17.44 -9.14 -2.92
CA ARG A 100 17.24 -9.46 -4.34
C ARG A 100 16.72 -8.22 -5.09
N GLN A 101 17.01 -8.14 -6.38
CA GLN A 101 16.61 -6.97 -7.17
C GLN A 101 15.08 -6.80 -7.25
N VAL A 102 14.35 -7.91 -7.31
CA VAL A 102 12.88 -7.89 -7.31
C VAL A 102 12.33 -7.34 -5.98
N ASP A 103 12.90 -7.76 -4.85
CA ASP A 103 12.48 -7.28 -3.53
C ASP A 103 12.74 -5.78 -3.36
N LYS A 104 13.89 -5.29 -3.86
CA LYS A 104 14.19 -3.84 -3.90
C LYS A 104 13.18 -3.07 -4.74
N GLY A 105 12.79 -3.62 -5.90
CA GLY A 105 11.76 -3.00 -6.77
C GLY A 105 10.40 -2.93 -6.09
N THR A 106 10.00 -3.99 -5.41
CA THR A 106 8.73 -4.08 -4.68
C THR A 106 8.70 -3.11 -3.51
N VAL A 107 9.75 -3.11 -2.66
CA VAL A 107 9.85 -2.17 -1.52
C VAL A 107 9.86 -0.72 -2.00
N ALA A 108 10.56 -0.42 -3.09
CA ALA A 108 10.58 0.92 -3.68
C ALA A 108 9.19 1.38 -4.14
N GLY A 109 8.39 0.46 -4.70
CA GLY A 109 7.00 0.73 -5.05
C GLY A 109 6.16 1.08 -3.82
N TYR A 110 6.30 0.35 -2.73
CA TYR A 110 5.60 0.68 -1.48
C TYR A 110 5.98 2.05 -0.93
N TYR A 111 7.23 2.48 -1.05
CA TYR A 111 7.67 3.82 -0.63
C TYR A 111 7.18 4.93 -1.54
N GLY A 112 6.92 4.64 -2.81
CA GLY A 112 6.34 5.57 -3.78
C GLY A 112 4.82 5.58 -3.81
N SER A 113 4.16 4.89 -2.88
CA SER A 113 2.71 4.79 -2.76
C SER A 113 2.27 5.18 -1.37
N ASP A 114 1.13 5.84 -1.25
CA ASP A 114 0.55 6.17 0.04
C ASP A 114 -0.24 4.98 0.60
N SER A 115 -0.19 4.81 1.92
CA SER A 115 -0.97 3.80 2.62
C SER A 115 -2.27 4.39 3.15
N ALA A 116 -3.41 3.86 2.72
CA ALA A 116 -4.72 4.28 3.22
C ALA A 116 -4.84 4.17 4.75
N GLY A 117 -4.26 3.12 5.36
CA GLY A 117 -4.25 2.97 6.82
C GLY A 117 -3.40 4.03 7.53
N THR A 118 -2.24 4.38 6.97
CA THR A 118 -1.39 5.45 7.50
C THR A 118 -2.05 6.81 7.34
N PHE A 119 -2.65 7.07 6.18
CA PHE A 119 -3.42 8.29 5.92
C PHE A 119 -4.58 8.43 6.90
N ALA A 120 -5.41 7.39 7.05
CA ALA A 120 -6.53 7.39 7.99
C ALA A 120 -6.08 7.67 9.44
N THR A 121 -4.95 7.08 9.86
CA THR A 121 -4.36 7.32 11.17
C THR A 121 -3.91 8.78 11.30
N GLY A 122 -3.27 9.34 10.28
CA GLY A 122 -2.85 10.74 10.23
C GLY A 122 -4.04 11.69 10.34
N VAL A 123 -5.09 11.48 9.56
CA VAL A 123 -6.34 12.27 9.61
C VAL A 123 -6.98 12.20 11.00
N ALA A 124 -7.10 11.00 11.58
CA ALA A 124 -7.65 10.84 12.92
C ALA A 124 -6.83 11.57 14.00
N ILE A 125 -5.50 11.60 13.85
CA ILE A 125 -4.63 12.39 14.74
C ILE A 125 -4.88 13.88 14.55
N LEU A 126 -4.95 14.39 13.32
CA LEU A 126 -5.23 15.80 13.04
C LEU A 126 -6.56 16.23 13.65
N ILE A 127 -7.62 15.47 13.46
CA ILE A 127 -8.93 15.69 14.08
C ILE A 127 -8.80 15.75 15.61
N SER A 128 -8.07 14.82 16.20
CA SER A 128 -7.93 14.70 17.66
C SER A 128 -7.16 15.86 18.30
N VAL A 129 -6.32 16.56 17.55
CA VAL A 129 -5.59 17.76 18.00
C VAL A 129 -6.23 19.07 17.53
N GLY A 130 -7.40 18.99 16.86
CA GLY A 130 -8.14 20.13 16.37
C GLY A 130 -7.47 20.87 15.21
N LEU A 131 -6.62 20.18 14.45
CA LEU A 131 -6.00 20.72 13.24
C LEU A 131 -6.88 20.40 12.03
N ALA A 132 -7.19 21.46 11.26
CA ALA A 132 -7.91 21.32 10.00
C ALA A 132 -7.00 20.73 8.92
N PHE A 133 -7.60 19.98 8.01
CA PHE A 133 -6.97 19.50 6.79
C PHE A 133 -7.92 19.75 5.62
N ASP A 134 -7.36 19.81 4.42
CA ASP A 134 -8.14 20.14 3.23
C ASP A 134 -9.03 18.98 2.78
N ALA A 135 -10.22 19.33 2.34
CA ALA A 135 -11.28 18.43 1.86
C ALA A 135 -10.84 17.49 0.71
N TYR A 136 -9.88 17.90 -0.11
CA TYR A 136 -9.40 17.13 -1.24
C TYR A 136 -8.35 16.06 -0.86
N MET A 137 -7.89 16.02 0.39
CA MET A 137 -6.83 15.08 0.83
C MET A 137 -7.16 13.60 0.58
N PRO A 138 -8.40 13.09 0.78
CA PRO A 138 -8.74 11.72 0.42
C PRO A 138 -8.63 11.43 -1.09
N VAL A 139 -8.95 12.41 -1.93
CA VAL A 139 -8.79 12.28 -3.39
C VAL A 139 -7.31 12.29 -3.76
N MET A 140 -6.51 13.10 -3.07
CA MET A 140 -5.06 13.16 -3.23
C MET A 140 -4.41 11.81 -2.87
N LEU A 141 -4.85 11.16 -1.78
CA LEU A 141 -4.43 9.79 -1.43
C LEU A 141 -4.59 8.84 -2.62
N ALA A 142 -5.77 8.82 -3.26
CA ALA A 142 -6.04 7.94 -4.40
C ALA A 142 -5.09 8.20 -5.59
N VAL A 143 -4.79 9.46 -5.86
CA VAL A 143 -3.85 9.85 -6.93
C VAL A 143 -2.41 9.48 -6.58
N MET A 144 -2.01 9.64 -5.32
CA MET A 144 -0.65 9.38 -4.85
C MET A 144 -0.34 7.89 -4.63
N GLU A 145 -1.34 7.02 -4.65
CA GLU A 145 -1.15 5.55 -4.61
C GLU A 145 -0.62 5.01 -5.95
N VAL A 146 -1.00 5.60 -7.06
CA VAL A 146 -0.67 5.15 -8.42
C VAL A 146 0.85 5.17 -8.73
N PRO A 147 1.63 6.20 -8.38
CA PRO A 147 3.05 6.29 -8.74
C PRO A 147 3.89 5.12 -8.24
N GLY A 148 3.64 4.66 -7.01
CA GLY A 148 4.36 3.53 -6.44
C GLY A 148 4.13 2.24 -7.21
N CYS A 149 2.88 1.97 -7.59
CA CYS A 149 2.55 0.83 -8.45
C CYS A 149 3.29 0.92 -9.80
N LEU A 150 3.32 2.10 -10.42
CA LEU A 150 4.04 2.31 -11.69
C LEU A 150 5.55 2.06 -11.55
N VAL A 151 6.17 2.56 -10.46
CA VAL A 151 7.59 2.34 -10.18
C VAL A 151 7.88 0.85 -10.01
N ALA A 152 7.11 0.14 -9.16
CA ALA A 152 7.29 -1.28 -8.92
C ALA A 152 7.15 -2.10 -10.21
N LEU A 153 6.07 -1.88 -10.95
CA LEU A 153 5.78 -2.62 -12.19
C LEU A 153 6.83 -2.34 -13.26
N TYR A 154 7.26 -1.09 -13.42
CA TYR A 154 8.33 -0.75 -14.36
C TYR A 154 9.64 -1.44 -14.00
N LEU A 155 10.03 -1.42 -12.71
CA LEU A 155 11.26 -2.06 -12.25
C LEU A 155 11.21 -3.57 -12.45
N VAL A 156 10.11 -4.23 -12.07
CA VAL A 156 9.92 -5.67 -12.25
C VAL A 156 9.92 -6.03 -13.74
N ALA A 157 9.20 -5.29 -14.59
CA ALA A 157 9.22 -5.51 -16.03
C ALA A 157 10.66 -5.40 -16.60
N ARG A 158 11.42 -4.38 -16.16
CA ARG A 158 12.82 -4.24 -16.54
C ARG A 158 13.69 -5.42 -16.10
N LEU A 159 13.47 -5.97 -14.90
CA LEU A 159 14.19 -7.14 -14.41
C LEU A 159 13.86 -8.40 -15.24
N ARG A 160 12.58 -8.59 -15.59
CA ARG A 160 12.15 -9.67 -16.50
C ARG A 160 12.87 -9.57 -17.85
N HIS A 161 12.99 -8.38 -18.41
CA HIS A 161 13.74 -8.16 -19.64
C HIS A 161 15.25 -8.48 -19.51
N LYS A 162 15.81 -8.34 -18.32
CA LYS A 162 17.21 -8.65 -18.02
C LYS A 162 17.46 -10.13 -17.70
N GLY A 163 16.44 -10.98 -17.75
CA GLY A 163 16.57 -12.44 -17.56
C GLY A 163 16.22 -12.91 -16.15
N MET A 164 15.34 -12.19 -15.43
CA MET A 164 14.77 -12.67 -14.16
C MET A 164 14.05 -14.01 -14.38
N ASP A 165 14.27 -14.99 -13.50
CA ASP A 165 13.61 -16.29 -13.53
C ASP A 165 12.15 -16.23 -13.01
N ALA A 166 11.48 -17.39 -12.98
CA ALA A 166 10.09 -17.48 -12.51
C ALA A 166 9.94 -17.22 -11.01
N GLU A 167 11.00 -17.45 -10.24
CA GLU A 167 11.08 -17.25 -8.79
C GLU A 167 11.49 -15.82 -8.43
N GLY A 168 11.75 -14.97 -9.42
CA GLY A 168 12.11 -13.56 -9.24
C GLY A 168 13.60 -13.31 -9.00
N ASN A 169 14.48 -14.32 -9.23
CA ASN A 169 15.92 -14.16 -9.04
C ASN A 169 16.58 -13.67 -10.33
N MET A 170 17.60 -12.83 -10.18
CA MET A 170 18.43 -12.36 -11.28
C MET A 170 19.63 -13.31 -11.51
N PRO A 171 20.19 -13.35 -12.74
CA PRO A 171 21.46 -14.03 -12.98
C PRO A 171 22.52 -13.60 -11.97
N GLY A 172 23.05 -14.57 -11.21
CA GLY A 172 24.04 -14.33 -10.14
C GLY A 172 23.44 -14.19 -8.74
N GLU A 173 22.13 -14.19 -8.56
CA GLU A 173 21.49 -14.28 -7.25
C GLU A 173 21.31 -15.74 -6.81
N PRO A 174 21.36 -16.04 -5.49
CA PRO A 174 21.10 -17.37 -4.98
C PRO A 174 19.74 -17.91 -5.42
N GLY A 175 19.69 -19.16 -5.86
CA GLY A 175 18.44 -19.79 -6.32
C GLY A 175 18.07 -19.48 -7.77
N TYR A 176 18.90 -18.73 -8.52
CA TYR A 176 18.65 -18.45 -9.93
C TYR A 176 18.59 -19.72 -10.76
N THR A 177 17.50 -19.88 -11.50
CA THR A 177 17.30 -20.99 -12.46
C THR A 177 17.20 -20.38 -13.87
N ALA A 178 18.20 -20.65 -14.72
CA ALA A 178 18.20 -20.14 -16.09
C ALA A 178 16.92 -20.59 -16.83
N PRO A 179 16.21 -19.66 -17.52
CA PRO A 179 15.07 -20.04 -18.34
C PRO A 179 15.50 -21.10 -19.35
N GLY A 180 14.94 -22.31 -19.21
CA GLY A 180 15.22 -23.40 -20.16
C GLY A 180 14.75 -23.00 -21.57
N PRO A 181 15.34 -23.57 -22.64
CA PRO A 181 14.86 -23.34 -23.98
C PRO A 181 13.39 -23.75 -24.06
N VAL A 182 12.52 -22.81 -24.50
CA VAL A 182 11.11 -23.09 -24.76
C VAL A 182 11.05 -24.23 -25.77
N ARG A 183 10.78 -25.43 -25.30
CA ARG A 183 10.50 -26.56 -26.19
C ARG A 183 9.11 -26.35 -26.77
N LEU A 184 9.06 -25.73 -27.94
CA LEU A 184 7.90 -25.72 -28.80
C LEU A 184 7.74 -27.13 -29.35
N GLY A 185 7.15 -28.05 -28.56
CA GLY A 185 6.75 -29.37 -29.01
C GLY A 185 5.25 -29.37 -29.23
N PRO A 186 4.74 -29.81 -30.40
CA PRO A 186 3.31 -29.96 -30.61
C PRO A 186 2.81 -31.12 -29.72
N GLY A 187 1.99 -30.82 -28.71
CA GLY A 187 1.23 -31.81 -27.95
C GLY A 187 1.61 -32.06 -26.49
N ALA A 188 2.42 -31.25 -25.85
CA ALA A 188 2.64 -31.39 -24.40
C ALA A 188 1.51 -30.71 -23.62
N ALA A 189 0.47 -31.47 -23.30
CA ALA A 189 -0.41 -31.11 -22.19
C ALA A 189 0.49 -30.94 -20.95
N ALA A 190 0.37 -29.77 -20.29
CA ALA A 190 1.13 -29.43 -19.11
C ALA A 190 0.91 -30.49 -18.01
N GLN A 191 1.87 -31.36 -17.83
CA GLN A 191 1.93 -32.19 -16.63
C GLN A 191 2.43 -31.31 -15.49
N PRO A 192 1.72 -31.28 -14.34
CA PRO A 192 2.23 -30.61 -13.16
C PRO A 192 3.54 -31.26 -12.72
N PRO A 193 4.51 -30.51 -12.18
CA PRO A 193 5.78 -31.06 -11.72
C PRO A 193 5.52 -32.18 -10.69
N PRO A 194 6.26 -33.32 -10.75
CA PRO A 194 6.09 -34.39 -9.79
C PRO A 194 6.53 -33.90 -8.40
N GLY A 195 5.61 -33.85 -7.46
CA GLY A 195 5.87 -33.52 -6.05
C GLY A 195 4.93 -32.51 -5.39
N GLN A 196 4.08 -31.82 -6.14
CA GLN A 196 3.02 -31.03 -5.52
C GLN A 196 1.77 -31.90 -5.29
N HIS A 197 1.85 -32.77 -4.29
CA HIS A 197 0.64 -33.31 -3.70
C HIS A 197 -0.10 -32.17 -3.00
N LEU A 198 -1.33 -32.01 -3.43
CA LEU A 198 -2.39 -31.22 -2.83
C LEU A 198 -2.40 -31.36 -1.29
N HIS A 199 -1.63 -30.53 -0.60
CA HIS A 199 -1.95 -30.10 0.73
C HIS A 199 -2.55 -28.68 0.60
N ALA A 200 -3.63 -28.62 -0.17
CA ALA A 200 -4.58 -27.53 -0.06
C ALA A 200 -5.41 -27.87 1.17
N GLU A 201 -5.28 -27.13 2.21
CA GLU A 201 -6.40 -26.68 3.06
C GLU A 201 -6.04 -26.24 4.48
N ASN A 202 -4.75 -26.31 4.93
CA ASN A 202 -4.51 -25.92 6.32
C ASN A 202 -3.20 -25.18 6.63
N ASP A 203 -2.51 -24.64 5.62
CA ASP A 203 -1.30 -23.86 5.85
C ASP A 203 -1.46 -22.42 5.32
N ARG A 204 -2.59 -21.78 5.68
CA ARG A 204 -2.69 -20.31 5.58
C ARG A 204 -1.98 -19.74 6.79
N GLY A 205 -0.71 -19.43 6.61
CA GLY A 205 0.03 -18.61 7.55
C GLY A 205 -0.71 -17.32 7.89
N PRO A 206 -0.30 -16.59 8.96
CA PRO A 206 -1.00 -15.42 9.47
C PRO A 206 -1.31 -14.45 8.34
N ALA A 207 -2.52 -13.91 8.38
CA ALA A 207 -3.12 -13.01 7.41
C ALA A 207 -2.09 -12.04 6.83
N GLN A 208 -1.74 -12.24 5.57
CA GLN A 208 -0.99 -11.24 4.84
C GLN A 208 -1.87 -10.01 4.70
N PRO A 209 -1.33 -8.78 4.85
CA PRO A 209 -2.05 -7.57 4.51
C PRO A 209 -2.72 -7.78 3.16
N LEU A 210 -3.91 -7.21 2.93
CA LEU A 210 -4.60 -7.32 1.65
C LEU A 210 -3.57 -7.09 0.56
N ASP A 211 -2.97 -8.17 0.18
CA ASP A 211 -2.16 -8.26 -1.00
C ASP A 211 -3.19 -8.24 -2.13
N PHE A 212 -3.52 -7.04 -2.60
CA PHE A 212 -4.22 -6.85 -3.86
C PHE A 212 -3.26 -7.28 -4.96
N SER A 213 -2.97 -8.54 -4.88
CA SER A 213 -1.80 -9.25 -5.31
C SER A 213 -1.49 -9.10 -6.78
N LEU A 214 -0.35 -8.60 -6.97
CA LEU A 214 0.59 -9.01 -8.02
C LEU A 214 0.87 -10.55 -8.02
N GLU A 215 0.50 -11.29 -6.97
CA GLU A 215 0.77 -12.74 -6.84
C GLU A 215 0.00 -13.63 -7.81
N ARG A 216 -1.12 -13.18 -8.36
CA ARG A 216 -1.89 -14.04 -9.26
C ARG A 216 -1.36 -14.11 -10.69
N HIS A 217 -0.37 -13.30 -11.07
CA HIS A 217 0.13 -13.17 -12.45
C HIS A 217 1.64 -13.49 -12.61
N GLY A 218 2.18 -14.34 -11.77
CA GLY A 218 3.56 -14.86 -11.90
C GLY A 218 3.82 -15.75 -13.13
N ARG A 219 2.82 -16.05 -13.95
CA ARG A 219 3.03 -16.64 -15.26
C ARG A 219 3.32 -15.54 -16.27
N ALA A 220 4.57 -15.47 -16.68
CA ALA A 220 4.93 -14.75 -17.89
C ALA A 220 4.13 -15.34 -19.05
N ASP A 221 3.04 -14.66 -19.45
CA ASP A 221 2.45 -14.88 -20.74
C ASP A 221 3.48 -14.44 -21.78
N VAL A 222 4.29 -15.39 -22.20
CA VAL A 222 5.07 -15.23 -23.42
C VAL A 222 4.01 -15.22 -24.53
N ASP A 223 3.82 -14.05 -25.13
CA ASP A 223 2.96 -13.89 -26.30
C ASP A 223 3.32 -15.00 -27.31
N GLU A 224 2.33 -15.62 -27.95
CA GLU A 224 2.52 -16.71 -28.94
C GLU A 224 3.55 -16.36 -30.03
N THR A 225 3.95 -15.10 -30.13
CA THR A 225 4.95 -14.59 -31.08
C THR A 225 6.39 -14.55 -30.53
N GLY A 226 6.65 -14.96 -29.28
CA GLY A 226 7.99 -14.95 -28.68
C GLY A 226 8.56 -13.53 -28.42
N LYS A 227 7.78 -12.48 -28.59
CA LYS A 227 8.18 -11.11 -28.31
C LYS A 227 8.01 -10.78 -26.83
N LYS A 228 9.04 -10.21 -26.22
CA LYS A 228 8.96 -9.71 -24.85
C LYS A 228 7.91 -8.58 -24.80
N PRO A 229 6.97 -8.63 -23.83
CA PRO A 229 5.94 -7.60 -23.71
C PRO A 229 6.57 -6.21 -23.48
N PRO A 230 5.96 -5.13 -23.99
CA PRO A 230 6.49 -3.78 -23.80
C PRO A 230 6.54 -3.44 -22.31
N LEU A 231 7.56 -2.63 -21.90
CA LEU A 231 7.78 -2.20 -20.51
C LEU A 231 6.56 -1.51 -19.87
N LEU A 232 5.74 -0.84 -20.68
CA LEU A 232 4.45 -0.27 -20.33
C LEU A 232 3.38 -0.92 -21.23
N SER A 233 2.86 -2.07 -20.79
CA SER A 233 1.77 -2.73 -21.51
C SER A 233 0.42 -2.16 -21.08
N ARG A 234 -0.58 -2.21 -21.98
CA ARG A 234 -1.96 -1.88 -21.66
C ARG A 234 -2.50 -2.73 -20.51
N GLN A 235 -1.99 -3.94 -20.38
CA GLN A 235 -2.33 -4.86 -19.30
C GLN A 235 -1.83 -4.34 -17.94
N LEU A 236 -0.58 -3.85 -17.86
CA LEU A 236 -0.03 -3.24 -16.64
C LEU A 236 -0.85 -2.02 -16.19
N LEU A 237 -1.20 -1.14 -17.13
CA LEU A 237 -2.05 0.02 -16.80
C LEU A 237 -3.42 -0.44 -16.28
N ARG A 238 -4.00 -1.47 -16.89
CA ARG A 238 -5.26 -2.05 -16.43
C ARG A 238 -5.14 -2.62 -15.01
N GLU A 239 -4.06 -3.30 -14.70
CA GLU A 239 -3.80 -3.86 -13.35
C GLU A 239 -3.69 -2.75 -12.29
N VAL A 240 -3.03 -1.64 -12.60
CA VAL A 240 -2.95 -0.47 -11.70
C VAL A 240 -4.32 0.17 -11.49
N PHE A 241 -5.01 0.55 -12.57
CA PHE A 241 -6.26 1.31 -12.47
C PHE A 241 -7.47 0.47 -12.05
N LEU A 242 -7.44 -0.85 -12.26
CA LEU A 242 -8.46 -1.78 -11.79
C LEU A 242 -8.03 -2.51 -10.50
N ASN A 243 -7.05 -1.98 -9.78
CA ASN A 243 -6.74 -2.46 -8.44
C ASN A 243 -7.98 -2.34 -7.56
N PRO A 244 -8.42 -3.42 -6.87
CA PRO A 244 -9.63 -3.40 -6.06
C PRO A 244 -9.64 -2.31 -4.98
N GLY A 245 -8.50 -2.01 -4.36
CA GLY A 245 -8.38 -0.94 -3.36
C GLY A 245 -8.62 0.44 -3.97
N LEU A 246 -7.99 0.73 -5.11
CA LEU A 246 -8.23 1.97 -5.85
C LEU A 246 -9.68 2.09 -6.32
N LEU A 247 -10.27 0.99 -6.82
CA LEU A 247 -11.68 1.00 -7.26
C LEU A 247 -12.63 1.28 -6.11
N LEU A 248 -12.40 0.70 -4.92
CA LEU A 248 -13.21 0.98 -3.74
C LEU A 248 -13.07 2.44 -3.30
N LEU A 249 -11.87 2.98 -3.29
CA LEU A 249 -11.61 4.36 -2.94
C LEU A 249 -12.24 5.34 -3.93
N PHE A 250 -12.02 5.14 -5.24
CA PHE A 250 -12.67 5.96 -6.28
C PHE A 250 -14.20 5.80 -6.31
N GLY A 251 -14.68 4.58 -6.06
CA GLY A 251 -16.11 4.30 -5.91
C GLY A 251 -16.71 5.09 -4.75
N GLY A 252 -16.07 5.05 -3.59
CA GLY A 252 -16.45 5.84 -2.42
C GLY A 252 -16.46 7.34 -2.72
N ILE A 253 -15.39 7.87 -3.35
CA ILE A 253 -15.30 9.29 -3.76
C ILE A 253 -16.47 9.66 -4.71
N THR A 254 -16.74 8.81 -5.70
CA THR A 254 -17.79 9.09 -6.68
C THR A 254 -19.17 9.10 -6.03
N ILE A 255 -19.46 8.10 -5.18
CA ILE A 255 -20.74 8.00 -4.48
C ILE A 255 -20.88 9.17 -3.49
N GLY A 256 -19.87 9.46 -2.67
CA GLY A 256 -19.88 10.58 -1.74
C GLY A 256 -20.07 11.93 -2.44
N PHE A 257 -19.41 12.13 -3.60
CA PHE A 257 -19.57 13.34 -4.40
C PHE A 257 -21.01 13.51 -4.92
N ILE A 258 -21.59 12.44 -5.51
CA ILE A 258 -22.96 12.48 -6.01
C ILE A 258 -23.95 12.72 -4.87
N SER A 259 -23.73 12.07 -3.72
CA SER A 259 -24.59 12.25 -2.54
C SER A 259 -24.46 13.64 -1.93
N GLY A 260 -23.23 14.18 -1.84
CA GLY A 260 -22.98 15.54 -1.37
C GLY A 260 -23.64 16.61 -2.23
N LEU A 261 -23.73 16.41 -3.56
CA LEU A 261 -24.47 17.29 -4.46
C LEU A 261 -25.99 17.28 -4.20
N GLN A 262 -26.54 16.18 -3.66
CA GLN A 262 -27.96 16.08 -3.32
C GLN A 262 -28.30 16.78 -1.99
N GLY A 263 -27.29 17.11 -1.20
CA GLY A 263 -27.41 17.88 0.03
C GLY A 263 -27.46 17.05 1.31
N HIS A 264 -27.17 17.68 2.41
CA HIS A 264 -26.91 17.07 3.74
C HIS A 264 -28.07 16.20 4.29
N LYS A 265 -29.30 16.38 3.83
CA LYS A 265 -30.41 15.49 4.23
C LYS A 265 -30.28 14.07 3.70
N VAL A 266 -29.57 13.90 2.57
CA VAL A 266 -29.36 12.59 1.96
C VAL A 266 -28.19 11.87 2.59
N THR A 267 -27.13 12.62 2.97
CA THR A 267 -25.90 12.04 3.51
C THR A 267 -25.98 11.74 5.01
N HIS A 268 -26.85 12.42 5.76
CA HIS A 268 -26.89 12.39 7.22
C HIS A 268 -26.95 10.99 7.84
N ASP A 269 -27.76 10.08 7.29
CA ASP A 269 -27.89 8.73 7.84
C ASP A 269 -26.67 7.86 7.51
N ASP A 270 -26.08 8.06 6.35
CA ASP A 270 -24.88 7.37 5.89
C ASP A 270 -23.60 7.89 6.61
N ASP A 271 -23.56 9.18 6.99
CA ASP A 271 -22.47 9.79 7.75
C ASP A 271 -22.26 9.14 9.12
N VAL A 272 -23.34 8.69 9.76
CA VAL A 272 -23.24 7.94 11.01
C VAL A 272 -22.42 6.69 10.82
N PHE A 273 -22.56 6.00 9.69
CA PHE A 273 -21.81 4.80 9.38
C PHE A 273 -20.40 5.12 8.87
N PHE A 274 -20.26 6.01 7.89
CA PHE A 274 -18.98 6.25 7.22
C PHE A 274 -18.07 7.24 7.96
N ILE A 275 -18.59 8.12 8.79
CA ILE A 275 -17.81 9.11 9.54
C ILE A 275 -17.70 8.74 11.01
N SER A 276 -18.84 8.52 11.70
CA SER A 276 -18.81 8.32 13.15
C SER A 276 -18.23 6.95 13.56
N ALA A 277 -18.54 5.87 12.81
CA ALA A 277 -18.01 4.53 13.08
C ALA A 277 -16.57 4.33 12.59
N PHE A 278 -16.05 5.23 11.74
CA PHE A 278 -14.73 5.14 11.12
C PHE A 278 -13.60 4.97 12.14
N GLN A 279 -13.61 5.76 13.20
CA GLN A 279 -12.54 5.72 14.21
C GLN A 279 -12.50 4.40 14.97
N GLY A 280 -13.66 3.81 15.27
CA GLY A 280 -13.75 2.50 15.90
C GLY A 280 -13.23 1.37 14.98
N ALA A 281 -13.62 1.39 13.71
CA ALA A 281 -13.12 0.46 12.71
C ALA A 281 -11.61 0.58 12.52
N LEU A 282 -11.07 1.80 12.52
CA LEU A 282 -9.64 2.07 12.43
C LEU A 282 -8.89 1.54 13.66
N CYS A 283 -9.46 1.63 14.86
CA CYS A 283 -8.87 1.03 16.06
C CYS A 283 -8.71 -0.50 15.91
N LEU A 284 -9.74 -1.19 15.41
CA LEU A 284 -9.68 -2.63 15.16
C LEU A 284 -8.68 -3.00 14.07
N PHE A 285 -8.62 -2.20 13.01
CA PHE A 285 -7.61 -2.35 11.97
C PHE A 285 -6.19 -2.19 12.52
N LEU A 286 -5.94 -1.18 13.35
CA LEU A 286 -4.64 -0.95 13.98
C LEU A 286 -4.26 -2.05 14.99
N LEU A 287 -5.24 -2.65 15.66
CA LEU A 287 -5.01 -3.84 16.51
C LEU A 287 -4.38 -4.97 15.67
N GLU A 288 -4.98 -5.31 14.52
CA GLU A 288 -4.44 -6.34 13.64
C GLU A 288 -3.07 -5.95 13.05
N MET A 289 -2.90 -4.69 12.67
CA MET A 289 -1.60 -4.19 12.19
C MET A 289 -0.51 -4.32 13.24
N GLY A 290 -0.84 -4.09 14.52
CA GLY A 290 0.06 -4.31 15.65
C GLY A 290 0.46 -5.79 15.79
N MET A 291 -0.50 -6.71 15.71
CA MET A 291 -0.24 -8.15 15.76
C MET A 291 0.65 -8.61 14.60
N THR A 292 0.33 -8.18 13.39
CA THR A 292 1.11 -8.47 12.19
C THR A 292 2.53 -7.92 12.31
N ALA A 293 2.71 -6.69 12.79
CA ALA A 293 4.04 -6.10 13.02
C ALA A 293 4.87 -6.93 14.00
N ALA A 294 4.28 -7.37 15.13
CA ALA A 294 4.97 -8.21 16.12
C ALA A 294 5.38 -9.58 15.54
N ARG A 295 4.53 -10.22 14.75
CA ARG A 295 4.83 -11.49 14.09
C ARG A 295 5.97 -11.33 13.08
N LYS A 296 5.98 -10.27 12.30
CA LYS A 296 7.00 -9.94 11.29
C LYS A 296 8.35 -9.49 11.87
N LEU A 297 8.43 -9.15 13.16
CA LEU A 297 9.72 -8.85 13.81
C LEU A 297 10.72 -10.00 13.72
N ARG A 298 10.25 -11.25 13.68
CA ARG A 298 11.13 -12.42 13.54
C ARG A 298 11.82 -12.44 12.17
N ASP A 299 11.13 -12.01 11.14
CA ASP A 299 11.62 -11.97 9.76
C ASP A 299 12.70 -10.89 9.57
N LEU A 300 12.71 -9.87 10.45
CA LEU A 300 13.68 -8.79 10.42
C LEU A 300 15.13 -9.29 10.61
N LYS A 301 15.30 -10.41 11.34
CA LYS A 301 16.63 -11.02 11.55
C LYS A 301 17.23 -11.54 10.23
N SER A 302 16.39 -11.99 9.29
CA SER A 302 16.82 -12.50 7.98
C SER A 302 17.02 -11.39 6.95
N ALA A 303 16.42 -10.22 7.16
CA ALA A 303 16.43 -9.11 6.20
C ALA A 303 17.77 -8.35 6.10
N GLY A 304 18.69 -8.58 7.05
CA GLY A 304 20.00 -7.97 7.07
C GLY A 304 20.02 -6.55 7.63
N ARG A 305 21.20 -6.16 8.18
CA ARG A 305 21.38 -4.86 8.86
C ARG A 305 21.12 -3.65 7.96
N GLY A 306 21.48 -3.76 6.67
CA GLY A 306 21.25 -2.67 5.70
C GLY A 306 19.78 -2.36 5.48
N PHE A 307 18.91 -3.38 5.47
CA PHE A 307 17.47 -3.20 5.33
C PHE A 307 16.86 -2.57 6.59
N ILE A 308 17.30 -2.99 7.77
CA ILE A 308 16.87 -2.36 9.04
C ILE A 308 17.27 -0.88 9.05
N PHE A 309 18.51 -0.57 8.67
CA PHE A 309 18.97 0.81 8.57
C PHE A 309 18.18 1.62 7.57
N PHE A 310 17.87 1.06 6.39
CA PHE A 310 16.99 1.68 5.40
C PHE A 310 15.61 1.97 5.98
N GLY A 311 15.00 0.99 6.64
CA GLY A 311 13.65 1.15 7.23
C GLY A 311 13.56 2.24 8.30
N LEU A 312 14.67 2.48 9.04
CA LEU A 312 14.75 3.58 10.01
C LEU A 312 15.05 4.93 9.34
N LEU A 313 15.88 4.94 8.30
CA LEU A 313 16.32 6.17 7.64
C LEU A 313 15.27 6.72 6.68
N ALA A 314 14.67 5.87 5.84
CA ALA A 314 13.85 6.29 4.72
C ALA A 314 12.61 7.12 5.13
N PRO A 315 11.79 6.75 6.14
CA PRO A 315 10.67 7.57 6.56
C PRO A 315 11.10 8.96 7.05
N ASN A 316 12.22 9.01 7.81
CA ASN A 316 12.77 10.26 8.33
C ASN A 316 13.40 11.15 7.25
N LEU A 317 13.76 10.60 6.11
CA LEU A 317 14.29 11.35 4.96
C LEU A 317 13.15 11.84 4.06
N PHE A 318 12.14 11.00 3.80
CA PHE A 318 11.10 11.29 2.83
C PHE A 318 9.98 12.18 3.42
N ALA A 319 9.68 12.08 4.74
CA ALA A 319 8.69 12.94 5.36
C ALA A 319 9.06 14.43 5.30
N PRO A 320 10.29 14.86 5.67
CA PRO A 320 10.71 16.24 5.48
C PRO A 320 10.68 16.70 4.02
N LEU A 321 11.02 15.82 3.06
CA LEU A 321 10.93 16.14 1.65
C LEU A 321 9.49 16.47 1.24
N GLY A 322 8.51 15.69 1.71
CA GLY A 322 7.09 15.96 1.51
C GLY A 322 6.66 17.30 2.12
N ILE A 323 7.09 17.59 3.35
CA ILE A 323 6.78 18.85 4.03
C ILE A 323 7.38 20.04 3.28
N ILE A 324 8.63 19.97 2.82
CA ILE A 324 9.27 21.05 2.07
C ILE A 324 8.51 21.33 0.78
N VAL A 325 8.17 20.26 0.01
CA VAL A 325 7.42 20.43 -1.25
C VAL A 325 6.02 20.99 -1.02
N ALA A 326 5.37 20.62 0.09
CA ALA A 326 4.04 21.15 0.42
C ALA A 326 4.05 22.65 0.83
N HIS A 327 5.21 23.19 1.21
CA HIS A 327 5.37 24.59 1.63
C HIS A 327 5.93 25.51 0.52
N THR A 328 6.33 24.96 -0.62
CA THR A 328 6.82 25.73 -1.78
C THR A 328 5.73 25.93 -2.82
#